data_dcbdf9f964939457f5ee95ad1806151a
#
_entry.id   dcbdf9f964939457f5ee95ad1806151a
#
_cell.length_a   1.000
_cell.length_b   1.000
_cell.length_c   1.000
_cell.angle_alpha   90.00
_cell.angle_beta   90.00
_cell.angle_gamma   90.00
#
_symmetry.space_group_name_H-M   'P 1'
#
loop_
_entity.id
_entity.type
_entity.pdbx_description
1 polymer ?
#
loop_
_entity_poly.entity_id
_entity_poly.type
_entity_poly.pdbx_seq_one_letter_code
_entity_poly.pdbx_strand_id
1 'polypeptide(L)'
;SVISGLKALYGQDVPAAQVQLQKTKKEFEGHLTLVVFPFLKMSKKGPEQTAQEIGEYLKANEPAVAAFNVIKGFLNLTVASATWIELLNEIHADAQYGIVSADENAPLVMIEYSSPNTNKPLHLGHVRNNLLGNALANIVMANGNKVVKTNIVNDRGIHICKSMLAWQKYGKGETPESSGKKGDHLVGDYYVAFDKHYKAEVAELMEKGMSKEEAEAASPLMNEAREMLVKWEAGDPEVRALWQMMNNWVYAGFDETYRKMGVGFDKIYYESNTYLEGKEKVMEGLEKGFFFKKEDGSVWADLTAEGLDHKLLLRGDGTSVYMTQDIGCLLYTSDAA
;
A
#
# COMPACT_ATOMS: atom_id res chain seq x y z
N SER A 1 -30.16 15.34 24.72
CA SER A 1 -31.23 14.68 25.50
C SER A 1 -30.78 14.34 26.91
N VAL A 2 -29.72 13.51 27.13
CA VAL A 2 -29.26 13.13 28.50
C VAL A 2 -28.84 14.36 29.31
N ILE A 3 -28.04 15.25 28.75
CA ILE A 3 -27.58 16.48 29.42
C ILE A 3 -28.77 17.37 29.84
N SER A 4 -29.72 17.55 28.93
CA SER A 4 -30.94 18.30 29.24
C SER A 4 -31.78 17.67 30.34
N GLY A 5 -31.87 16.32 30.36
CA GLY A 5 -32.52 15.54 31.39
C GLY A 5 -31.85 15.69 32.76
N LEU A 6 -30.54 15.58 32.82
CA LEU A 6 -29.76 15.78 34.04
C LEU A 6 -29.94 17.19 34.62
N LYS A 7 -29.96 18.21 33.77
CA LYS A 7 -30.20 19.59 34.15
C LYS A 7 -31.64 19.76 34.71
N ALA A 8 -32.62 19.18 34.00
CA ALA A 8 -34.01 19.25 34.44
C ALA A 8 -34.27 18.52 35.78
N LEU A 9 -33.68 17.35 35.97
CA LEU A 9 -33.88 16.56 37.18
C LEU A 9 -33.08 17.07 38.38
N TYR A 10 -31.85 17.55 38.16
CA TYR A 10 -30.91 17.83 39.27
C TYR A 10 -30.42 19.29 39.28
N GLY A 11 -30.83 20.11 38.37
CA GLY A 11 -30.49 21.57 38.32
C GLY A 11 -29.01 21.85 38.06
N GLN A 12 -28.23 20.91 37.55
CA GLN A 12 -26.80 21.06 37.33
C GLN A 12 -26.46 20.85 35.86
N ASP A 13 -25.53 21.64 35.32
CA ASP A 13 -24.99 21.45 34.02
C ASP A 13 -23.87 20.39 34.01
N VAL A 14 -23.96 19.44 33.10
CA VAL A 14 -23.00 18.33 32.96
C VAL A 14 -22.26 18.45 31.63
N PRO A 15 -20.91 18.48 31.62
CA PRO A 15 -20.14 18.45 30.41
C PRO A 15 -20.41 17.17 29.58
N ALA A 16 -20.49 17.30 28.26
CA ALA A 16 -20.74 16.16 27.36
C ALA A 16 -19.75 15.00 27.56
N ALA A 17 -18.50 15.31 27.89
CA ALA A 17 -17.46 14.32 28.18
C ALA A 17 -17.76 13.40 29.37
N GLN A 18 -18.64 13.79 30.28
CA GLN A 18 -19.08 12.96 31.42
C GLN A 18 -20.23 12.02 31.05
N VAL A 19 -20.91 12.26 29.93
CA VAL A 19 -22.02 11.42 29.46
C VAL A 19 -21.46 10.28 28.61
N GLN A 20 -21.26 9.13 29.25
CA GLN A 20 -20.73 7.95 28.59
C GLN A 20 -21.88 7.07 28.09
N LEU A 21 -22.08 7.07 26.77
CA LEU A 21 -22.96 6.13 26.08
C LEU A 21 -22.13 5.04 25.42
N GLN A 22 -22.53 3.79 25.61
CA GLN A 22 -21.89 2.64 24.99
C GLN A 22 -22.95 1.69 24.43
N LYS A 23 -22.55 0.81 23.52
CA LYS A 23 -23.44 -0.21 22.99
C LYS A 23 -23.87 -1.15 24.12
N THR A 24 -25.16 -1.42 24.24
CA THR A 24 -25.68 -2.40 25.20
C THR A 24 -25.11 -3.80 24.91
N LYS A 25 -24.71 -4.52 25.97
CA LYS A 25 -24.22 -5.89 25.84
C LYS A 25 -25.33 -6.81 25.32
N LYS A 26 -24.94 -7.83 24.55
CA LYS A 26 -25.88 -8.70 23.83
C LYS A 26 -26.86 -9.46 24.74
N GLU A 27 -26.48 -9.70 26.00
CA GLU A 27 -27.27 -10.39 26.99
C GLU A 27 -28.38 -9.52 27.65
N PHE A 28 -28.39 -8.20 27.36
CA PHE A 28 -29.36 -7.26 27.89
C PHE A 28 -30.21 -6.64 26.79
N GLU A 29 -31.46 -6.34 27.10
CA GLU A 29 -32.34 -5.58 26.21
C GLU A 29 -31.90 -4.11 26.14
N GLY A 30 -31.97 -3.52 24.95
CA GLY A 30 -31.61 -2.13 24.68
C GLY A 30 -30.56 -2.02 23.60
N HIS A 31 -30.37 -0.80 23.11
CA HIS A 31 -29.38 -0.47 22.06
C HIS A 31 -28.20 0.31 22.63
N LEU A 32 -28.45 1.23 23.56
CA LEU A 32 -27.44 2.09 24.17
C LEU A 32 -27.51 1.98 25.69
N THR A 33 -26.36 1.91 26.35
CA THR A 33 -26.24 1.93 27.80
C THR A 33 -25.61 3.22 28.26
N LEU A 34 -26.32 3.96 29.14
CA LEU A 34 -25.77 5.10 29.86
C LEU A 34 -25.16 4.64 31.18
N VAL A 35 -23.93 5.05 31.42
CA VAL A 35 -23.24 4.82 32.71
C VAL A 35 -23.62 5.94 33.66
N VAL A 36 -24.42 5.61 34.71
CA VAL A 36 -24.99 6.65 35.62
C VAL A 36 -24.09 6.98 36.81
N PHE A 37 -23.06 6.22 37.09
CA PHE A 37 -22.18 6.39 38.25
C PHE A 37 -21.58 7.81 38.40
N PRO A 38 -21.23 8.54 37.35
CA PRO A 38 -20.76 9.93 37.47
C PRO A 38 -21.80 10.89 38.05
N PHE A 39 -23.11 10.54 37.97
CA PHE A 39 -24.21 11.42 38.35
C PHE A 39 -24.74 11.19 39.76
N LEU A 40 -24.23 10.20 40.49
CA LEU A 40 -24.70 9.85 41.84
C LEU A 40 -24.51 10.99 42.86
N LYS A 41 -23.48 11.79 42.73
CA LYS A 41 -23.24 12.93 43.64
C LYS A 41 -24.29 14.02 43.47
N MET A 42 -24.84 14.19 42.26
CA MET A 42 -25.88 15.21 42.00
C MET A 42 -27.27 14.68 42.29
N SER A 43 -27.56 13.41 42.03
CA SER A 43 -28.83 12.80 42.34
C SER A 43 -29.02 12.58 43.86
N LYS A 44 -27.92 12.41 44.59
CA LYS A 44 -27.89 12.00 46.03
C LYS A 44 -28.65 10.69 46.31
N LYS A 45 -28.73 9.82 45.29
CA LYS A 45 -29.46 8.54 45.30
C LYS A 45 -28.56 7.38 44.92
N GLY A 46 -29.03 6.17 45.14
CA GLY A 46 -28.34 4.97 44.68
C GLY A 46 -28.31 4.84 43.15
N PRO A 47 -27.40 4.01 42.60
CA PRO A 47 -27.24 3.88 41.14
C PRO A 47 -28.53 3.47 40.44
N GLU A 48 -29.28 2.52 40.96
CA GLU A 48 -30.51 2.04 40.34
C GLU A 48 -31.61 3.10 40.35
N GLN A 49 -31.77 3.83 41.47
CA GLN A 49 -32.75 4.91 41.54
C GLN A 49 -32.41 6.07 40.61
N THR A 50 -31.13 6.43 40.53
CA THR A 50 -30.64 7.46 39.61
C THR A 50 -30.89 7.05 38.18
N ALA A 51 -30.57 5.79 37.82
CA ALA A 51 -30.82 5.27 36.46
C ALA A 51 -32.32 5.23 36.15
N GLN A 52 -33.15 4.84 37.09
CA GLN A 52 -34.61 4.80 36.95
C GLN A 52 -35.18 6.19 36.63
N GLU A 53 -34.83 7.19 37.43
CA GLU A 53 -35.31 8.59 37.21
C GLU A 53 -34.87 9.20 35.87
N ILE A 54 -33.61 8.96 35.50
CA ILE A 54 -33.11 9.43 34.20
C ILE A 54 -33.85 8.69 33.08
N GLY A 55 -34.07 7.37 33.23
CA GLY A 55 -34.80 6.57 32.23
C GLY A 55 -36.25 7.03 32.06
N GLU A 56 -36.96 7.27 33.16
CA GLU A 56 -38.35 7.79 33.15
C GLU A 56 -38.43 9.16 32.49
N TYR A 57 -37.50 10.05 32.82
CA TYR A 57 -37.42 11.38 32.18
C TYR A 57 -37.20 11.29 30.71
N LEU A 58 -36.19 10.49 30.29
CA LEU A 58 -35.85 10.33 28.86
C LEU A 58 -37.01 9.69 28.10
N LYS A 59 -37.66 8.65 28.63
CA LYS A 59 -38.82 8.04 27.99
C LYS A 59 -39.98 8.99 27.83
N ALA A 60 -40.19 9.90 28.78
CA ALA A 60 -41.30 10.85 28.75
C ALA A 60 -41.03 12.07 27.83
N ASN A 61 -39.77 12.48 27.66
CA ASN A 61 -39.42 13.76 27.02
C ASN A 61 -38.58 13.59 25.75
N GLU A 62 -38.14 12.36 25.42
CA GLU A 62 -37.29 12.09 24.25
C GLU A 62 -37.95 11.05 23.34
N PRO A 63 -38.54 11.49 22.20
CA PRO A 63 -39.21 10.57 21.25
C PRO A 63 -38.33 9.45 20.72
N ALA A 64 -37.02 9.68 20.68
CA ALA A 64 -36.05 8.66 20.27
C ALA A 64 -35.91 7.48 21.27
N VAL A 65 -36.45 7.61 22.50
CA VAL A 65 -36.38 6.57 23.55
C VAL A 65 -37.74 5.86 23.66
N ALA A 66 -37.85 4.67 23.10
CA ALA A 66 -39.07 3.88 23.12
C ALA A 66 -39.27 3.17 24.50
N ALA A 67 -38.19 2.65 25.06
CA ALA A 67 -38.21 1.91 26.34
C ALA A 67 -36.82 2.01 27.01
N PHE A 68 -36.80 1.63 28.31
CA PHE A 68 -35.54 1.47 29.01
C PHE A 68 -35.66 0.35 30.06
N ASN A 69 -34.51 -0.17 30.48
CA ASN A 69 -34.40 -1.02 31.65
C ASN A 69 -33.17 -0.65 32.46
N VAL A 70 -33.16 -0.98 33.74
CA VAL A 70 -32.06 -0.73 34.67
C VAL A 70 -31.49 -2.03 35.19
N ILE A 71 -30.19 -2.24 35.03
CA ILE A 71 -29.50 -3.42 35.51
C ILE A 71 -28.26 -3.00 36.28
N LYS A 72 -28.25 -3.21 37.59
CA LYS A 72 -27.11 -2.88 38.45
C LYS A 72 -26.58 -1.45 38.30
N GLY A 73 -27.49 -0.49 38.12
CA GLY A 73 -27.14 0.92 37.91
C GLY A 73 -26.69 1.30 36.52
N PHE A 74 -26.81 0.42 35.54
CA PHE A 74 -26.66 0.72 34.14
C PHE A 74 -28.04 0.96 33.53
N LEU A 75 -28.19 2.10 32.83
CA LEU A 75 -29.44 2.47 32.17
C LEU A 75 -29.34 2.04 30.70
N ASN A 76 -30.05 0.99 30.34
CA ASN A 76 -30.13 0.53 28.96
C ASN A 76 -31.32 1.16 28.24
N LEU A 77 -31.09 1.85 27.16
CA LEU A 77 -32.09 2.56 26.37
C LEU A 77 -32.42 1.79 25.10
N THR A 78 -33.69 1.65 24.79
CA THR A 78 -34.20 1.14 23.53
C THR A 78 -34.57 2.32 22.62
N VAL A 79 -33.86 2.48 21.51
CA VAL A 79 -34.12 3.52 20.53
C VAL A 79 -35.38 3.19 19.72
N ALA A 80 -36.23 4.18 19.49
CA ALA A 80 -37.45 4.03 18.74
C ALA A 80 -37.20 3.63 17.27
N SER A 81 -38.05 2.78 16.70
CA SER A 81 -37.91 2.34 15.32
C SER A 81 -37.98 3.51 14.33
N ALA A 82 -38.75 4.55 14.62
CA ALA A 82 -38.82 5.75 13.78
C ALA A 82 -37.45 6.43 13.65
N THR A 83 -36.69 6.53 14.74
CA THR A 83 -35.34 7.13 14.71
C THR A 83 -34.36 6.33 13.83
N TRP A 84 -34.46 5.00 13.83
CA TRP A 84 -33.66 4.17 12.93
C TRP A 84 -34.03 4.37 11.46
N ILE A 85 -35.35 4.55 11.18
CA ILE A 85 -35.84 4.81 9.81
C ILE A 85 -35.39 6.21 9.36
N GLU A 86 -35.45 7.22 10.23
CA GLU A 86 -34.95 8.57 9.95
C GLU A 86 -33.47 8.54 9.62
N LEU A 87 -32.64 7.90 10.45
CA LEU A 87 -31.22 7.75 10.20
C LEU A 87 -30.93 6.99 8.89
N LEU A 88 -31.69 5.94 8.60
CA LEU A 88 -31.55 5.21 7.34
C LEU A 88 -31.85 6.09 6.13
N ASN A 89 -32.88 6.94 6.23
CA ASN A 89 -33.23 7.90 5.19
C ASN A 89 -32.16 8.99 5.00
N GLU A 90 -31.57 9.48 6.09
CA GLU A 90 -30.42 10.41 6.03
C GLU A 90 -29.22 9.77 5.32
N ILE A 91 -28.86 8.55 5.72
CA ILE A 91 -27.77 7.77 5.07
C ILE A 91 -28.07 7.57 3.58
N HIS A 92 -29.32 7.23 3.26
CA HIS A 92 -29.72 6.98 1.85
C HIS A 92 -29.70 8.26 1.00
N ALA A 93 -30.06 9.40 1.60
CA ALA A 93 -30.10 10.69 0.92
C ALA A 93 -28.71 11.31 0.68
N ASP A 94 -27.71 10.94 1.49
CA ASP A 94 -26.35 11.46 1.41
C ASP A 94 -25.37 10.40 0.93
N ALA A 95 -25.02 10.44 -0.35
CA ALA A 95 -24.04 9.54 -0.97
C ALA A 95 -22.63 9.66 -0.35
N GLN A 96 -22.36 10.73 0.40
CA GLN A 96 -21.09 10.99 1.07
C GLN A 96 -21.19 10.79 2.60
N TYR A 97 -22.27 10.19 3.09
CA TYR A 97 -22.48 9.97 4.52
C TYR A 97 -21.30 9.24 5.17
N GLY A 98 -20.72 9.83 6.21
CA GLY A 98 -19.56 9.28 6.92
C GLY A 98 -18.20 9.55 6.26
N ILE A 99 -18.18 10.26 5.11
CA ILE A 99 -16.94 10.68 4.46
C ILE A 99 -16.61 12.10 4.88
N VAL A 100 -15.40 12.32 5.33
CA VAL A 100 -14.85 13.64 5.62
C VAL A 100 -14.11 14.13 4.38
N SER A 101 -14.52 15.26 3.82
CA SER A 101 -13.81 15.88 2.69
C SER A 101 -12.51 16.52 3.17
N ALA A 102 -11.42 16.34 2.38
CA ALA A 102 -10.17 17.03 2.65
C ALA A 102 -10.32 18.54 2.40
N ASP A 103 -9.82 19.36 3.32
CA ASP A 103 -9.72 20.82 3.17
C ASP A 103 -8.36 21.24 2.60
N GLU A 104 -8.14 22.55 2.47
CA GLU A 104 -6.90 23.12 1.94
C GLU A 104 -5.66 22.76 2.79
N ASN A 105 -5.84 22.61 4.09
CA ASN A 105 -4.78 22.30 5.07
C ASN A 105 -4.68 20.80 5.39
N ALA A 106 -5.50 19.97 4.75
CA ALA A 106 -5.49 18.53 4.99
C ALA A 106 -4.11 17.93 4.69
N PRO A 107 -3.62 17.02 5.55
CA PRO A 107 -2.37 16.33 5.32
C PRO A 107 -2.35 15.60 3.97
N LEU A 108 -1.22 15.70 3.27
CA LEU A 108 -0.95 14.89 2.08
C LEU A 108 -0.34 13.56 2.50
N VAL A 109 -0.97 12.46 2.13
CA VAL A 109 -0.51 11.09 2.40
C VAL A 109 -0.22 10.40 1.08
N MET A 110 1.02 9.96 0.90
CA MET A 110 1.40 9.15 -0.24
C MET A 110 1.33 7.67 0.12
N ILE A 111 0.70 6.87 -0.73
CA ILE A 111 0.56 5.44 -0.53
C ILE A 111 1.06 4.71 -1.79
N GLU A 112 2.18 4.01 -1.62
CA GLU A 112 2.80 3.18 -2.64
C GLU A 112 2.32 1.75 -2.52
N TYR A 113 1.95 1.15 -3.65
CA TYR A 113 1.61 -0.26 -3.75
C TYR A 113 1.77 -0.79 -5.17
N SER A 114 1.68 -2.10 -5.35
CA SER A 114 1.98 -2.88 -6.56
C SER A 114 3.47 -3.09 -6.77
N SER A 115 4.21 -2.14 -7.26
CA SER A 115 5.66 -2.14 -7.49
C SER A 115 6.18 -3.42 -8.18
N PRO A 116 5.64 -3.78 -9.35
CA PRO A 116 5.94 -5.03 -10.03
C PRO A 116 7.20 -4.94 -10.88
N ASN A 117 7.81 -6.11 -11.11
CA ASN A 117 8.86 -6.27 -12.14
C ASN A 117 8.23 -6.64 -13.48
N THR A 118 8.70 -6.05 -14.58
CA THR A 118 8.14 -6.27 -15.92
C THR A 118 8.62 -7.56 -16.62
N ASN A 119 9.28 -8.46 -15.92
CA ASN A 119 9.72 -9.75 -16.45
C ASN A 119 8.72 -10.90 -16.24
N LYS A 120 7.60 -10.65 -15.58
CA LYS A 120 6.61 -11.68 -15.22
C LYS A 120 5.23 -11.07 -14.94
N PRO A 121 4.14 -11.85 -15.05
CA PRO A 121 2.80 -11.38 -14.68
C PRO A 121 2.66 -11.14 -13.17
N LEU A 122 1.62 -10.38 -12.81
CA LEU A 122 1.23 -10.21 -11.41
C LEU A 122 0.78 -11.55 -10.81
N HIS A 123 1.24 -11.86 -9.61
CA HIS A 123 0.84 -13.05 -8.86
C HIS A 123 0.00 -12.68 -7.62
N LEU A 124 -0.53 -13.67 -6.90
CA LEU A 124 -1.40 -13.47 -5.73
C LEU A 124 -0.81 -12.52 -4.67
N GLY A 125 0.51 -12.49 -4.50
CA GLY A 125 1.18 -11.53 -3.62
C GLY A 125 0.97 -10.09 -4.07
N HIS A 126 1.06 -9.81 -5.38
CA HIS A 126 0.76 -8.51 -5.95
C HIS A 126 -0.73 -8.16 -5.82
N VAL A 127 -1.63 -9.12 -6.07
CA VAL A 127 -3.08 -8.91 -5.90
C VAL A 127 -3.40 -8.48 -4.47
N ARG A 128 -2.86 -9.18 -3.47
CA ARG A 128 -3.02 -8.83 -2.06
C ARG A 128 -2.49 -7.42 -1.76
N ASN A 129 -1.28 -7.12 -2.21
CA ASN A 129 -0.65 -5.81 -2.02
C ASN A 129 -1.50 -4.69 -2.65
N ASN A 130 -1.94 -4.87 -3.89
CA ASN A 130 -2.78 -3.92 -4.61
C ASN A 130 -4.11 -3.63 -3.90
N LEU A 131 -4.80 -4.67 -3.46
CA LEU A 131 -6.09 -4.52 -2.76
C LEU A 131 -5.92 -3.85 -1.40
N LEU A 132 -4.88 -4.20 -0.64
CA LEU A 132 -4.57 -3.57 0.65
C LEU A 132 -4.20 -2.09 0.48
N GLY A 133 -3.30 -1.78 -0.47
CA GLY A 133 -2.88 -0.41 -0.73
C GLY A 133 -4.04 0.48 -1.19
N ASN A 134 -4.84 -0.01 -2.13
CA ASN A 134 -6.01 0.73 -2.62
C ASN A 134 -7.09 0.91 -1.53
N ALA A 135 -7.34 -0.13 -0.71
CA ALA A 135 -8.29 -0.03 0.41
C ALA A 135 -7.80 0.99 1.46
N LEU A 136 -6.51 0.95 1.81
CA LEU A 136 -5.90 1.91 2.74
C LEU A 136 -6.01 3.34 2.19
N ALA A 137 -5.71 3.55 0.91
CA ALA A 137 -5.84 4.85 0.25
C ALA A 137 -7.27 5.39 0.36
N ASN A 138 -8.27 4.55 0.08
CA ASN A 138 -9.67 4.94 0.17
C ASN A 138 -10.10 5.28 1.60
N ILE A 139 -9.64 4.51 2.60
CA ILE A 139 -9.95 4.78 4.02
C ILE A 139 -9.30 6.09 4.48
N VAL A 140 -8.04 6.32 4.14
CA VAL A 140 -7.31 7.55 4.50
C VAL A 140 -7.98 8.76 3.84
N MET A 141 -8.36 8.65 2.56
CA MET A 141 -9.10 9.69 1.84
C MET A 141 -10.45 9.98 2.47
N ALA A 142 -11.21 8.94 2.84
CA ALA A 142 -12.51 9.08 3.49
C ALA A 142 -12.44 9.73 4.88
N ASN A 143 -11.26 9.76 5.50
CA ASN A 143 -11.00 10.45 6.77
C ASN A 143 -10.44 11.88 6.59
N GLY A 144 -10.64 12.51 5.45
CA GLY A 144 -10.33 13.92 5.23
C GLY A 144 -8.86 14.21 4.92
N ASN A 145 -8.09 13.23 4.43
CA ASN A 145 -6.73 13.46 3.98
C ASN A 145 -6.69 13.58 2.45
N LYS A 146 -5.72 14.35 1.95
CA LYS A 146 -5.31 14.29 0.55
C LYS A 146 -4.47 13.02 0.35
N VAL A 147 -4.76 12.26 -0.70
CA VAL A 147 -4.03 11.00 -0.96
C VAL A 147 -3.47 11.00 -2.37
N VAL A 148 -2.21 10.58 -2.50
CA VAL A 148 -1.56 10.27 -3.78
C VAL A 148 -1.20 8.79 -3.80
N LYS A 149 -1.80 8.06 -4.73
CA LYS A 149 -1.54 6.63 -4.96
C LYS A 149 -0.41 6.48 -5.96
N THR A 150 0.65 5.80 -5.56
CA THR A 150 1.86 5.64 -6.37
C THR A 150 2.19 4.18 -6.64
N ASN A 151 2.87 3.95 -7.77
CA ASN A 151 3.37 2.65 -8.18
C ASN A 151 4.79 2.82 -8.74
N ILE A 152 5.74 2.04 -8.27
CA ILE A 152 7.12 2.02 -8.77
C ILE A 152 7.31 0.76 -9.59
N VAL A 153 7.36 0.92 -10.91
CA VAL A 153 7.51 -0.20 -11.85
C VAL A 153 8.98 -0.47 -12.11
N ASN A 154 9.43 -1.67 -11.79
CA ASN A 154 10.79 -2.12 -12.07
C ASN A 154 10.85 -2.71 -13.48
N ASP A 155 11.23 -1.84 -14.43
CA ASP A 155 11.25 -2.09 -15.87
C ASP A 155 12.65 -2.21 -16.45
N ARG A 156 13.72 -2.27 -15.63
CA ARG A 156 15.11 -2.42 -16.05
C ARG A 156 15.85 -3.51 -15.26
N GLY A 157 17.05 -3.81 -15.73
CA GLY A 157 17.97 -4.72 -15.05
C GLY A 157 18.07 -6.10 -15.69
N ILE A 158 18.91 -6.95 -15.09
CA ILE A 158 19.29 -8.24 -15.66
C ILE A 158 18.10 -9.18 -15.90
N HIS A 159 17.06 -9.12 -15.03
CA HIS A 159 15.89 -9.99 -15.17
C HIS A 159 15.06 -9.63 -16.40
N ILE A 160 15.00 -8.36 -16.74
CA ILE A 160 14.32 -7.88 -17.95
C ILE A 160 15.12 -8.31 -19.20
N CYS A 161 16.45 -8.14 -19.17
CA CYS A 161 17.33 -8.58 -20.24
C CYS A 161 17.26 -10.10 -20.50
N LYS A 162 17.04 -10.93 -19.46
CA LYS A 162 16.81 -12.37 -19.60
C LYS A 162 15.59 -12.67 -20.46
N SER A 163 14.46 -12.02 -20.20
CA SER A 163 13.25 -12.19 -21.00
C SER A 163 13.44 -11.70 -22.44
N MET A 164 14.10 -10.56 -22.61
CA MET A 164 14.41 -9.98 -23.92
C MET A 164 15.28 -10.91 -24.75
N LEU A 165 16.37 -11.42 -24.19
CA LEU A 165 17.30 -12.32 -24.88
C LEU A 165 16.62 -13.65 -25.23
N ALA A 166 15.81 -14.21 -24.35
CA ALA A 166 15.06 -15.43 -24.64
C ALA A 166 14.05 -15.22 -25.77
N TRP A 167 13.35 -14.11 -25.79
CA TRP A 167 12.43 -13.77 -26.87
C TRP A 167 13.20 -13.62 -28.20
N GLN A 168 14.31 -12.91 -28.20
CA GLN A 168 15.15 -12.72 -29.38
C GLN A 168 15.68 -14.04 -29.95
N LYS A 169 16.11 -14.97 -29.09
CA LYS A 169 16.68 -16.26 -29.52
C LYS A 169 15.61 -17.30 -29.91
N TYR A 170 14.50 -17.33 -29.18
CA TYR A 170 13.54 -18.44 -29.26
C TYR A 170 12.13 -18.00 -29.71
N GLY A 171 11.83 -16.70 -29.69
CA GLY A 171 10.48 -16.17 -29.93
C GLY A 171 10.03 -16.09 -31.38
N LYS A 172 10.96 -16.16 -32.33
CA LYS A 172 10.66 -16.13 -33.79
C LYS A 172 9.69 -14.99 -34.19
N GLY A 173 9.75 -13.84 -33.45
CA GLY A 173 8.88 -12.70 -33.70
C GLY A 173 7.48 -12.83 -33.14
N GLU A 174 7.20 -13.77 -32.20
CA GLU A 174 5.91 -13.88 -31.52
C GLU A 174 5.56 -12.60 -30.76
N THR A 175 4.30 -12.16 -30.89
CA THR A 175 3.74 -10.99 -30.21
C THR A 175 2.51 -11.37 -29.41
N PRO A 176 1.99 -10.52 -28.50
CA PRO A 176 0.72 -10.76 -27.83
C PRO A 176 -0.41 -11.03 -28.83
N GLU A 177 -0.47 -10.28 -29.92
CA GLU A 177 -1.50 -10.43 -30.96
C GLU A 177 -1.37 -11.77 -31.69
N SER A 178 -0.16 -12.17 -32.08
CA SER A 178 0.06 -13.43 -32.83
C SER A 178 -0.14 -14.67 -31.96
N SER A 179 0.17 -14.58 -30.67
CA SER A 179 0.03 -15.69 -29.71
C SER A 179 -1.35 -15.77 -29.05
N GLY A 180 -2.12 -14.69 -29.08
CA GLY A 180 -3.36 -14.55 -28.31
C GLY A 180 -3.13 -14.49 -26.81
N LYS A 181 -1.88 -14.30 -26.35
CA LYS A 181 -1.52 -14.19 -24.94
C LYS A 181 -1.49 -12.75 -24.49
N LYS A 182 -1.84 -12.52 -23.24
CA LYS A 182 -1.65 -11.23 -22.58
C LYS A 182 -0.16 -10.92 -22.48
N GLY A 183 0.24 -9.66 -22.71
CA GLY A 183 1.65 -9.29 -22.87
C GLY A 183 2.56 -9.63 -21.70
N ASP A 184 2.11 -9.41 -20.46
CA ASP A 184 2.87 -9.77 -19.25
C ASP A 184 3.02 -11.30 -19.11
N HIS A 185 2.06 -12.10 -19.55
CA HIS A 185 2.17 -13.55 -19.60
C HIS A 185 3.17 -14.00 -20.67
N LEU A 186 3.10 -13.41 -21.86
CA LEU A 186 4.03 -13.74 -22.94
C LEU A 186 5.48 -13.47 -22.52
N VAL A 187 5.76 -12.28 -21.97
CA VAL A 187 7.10 -11.94 -21.47
C VAL A 187 7.53 -12.86 -20.31
N GLY A 188 6.61 -13.23 -19.44
CA GLY A 188 6.84 -14.19 -18.37
C GLY A 188 7.21 -15.58 -18.88
N ASP A 189 6.59 -16.06 -19.95
CA ASP A 189 6.94 -17.34 -20.59
C ASP A 189 8.39 -17.32 -21.09
N TYR A 190 8.85 -16.21 -21.67
CA TYR A 190 10.24 -16.06 -22.09
C TYR A 190 11.21 -15.96 -20.91
N TYR A 191 10.79 -15.39 -19.78
CA TYR A 191 11.60 -15.44 -18.56
C TYR A 191 11.82 -16.89 -18.08
N VAL A 192 10.76 -17.69 -18.11
CA VAL A 192 10.84 -19.14 -17.78
C VAL A 192 11.67 -19.91 -18.81
N ALA A 193 11.52 -19.58 -20.10
CA ALA A 193 12.33 -20.19 -21.16
C ALA A 193 13.82 -19.90 -20.95
N PHE A 194 14.20 -18.66 -20.62
CA PHE A 194 15.58 -18.32 -20.26
C PHE A 194 16.11 -19.22 -19.14
N ASP A 195 15.38 -19.35 -18.03
CA ASP A 195 15.81 -20.14 -16.87
C ASP A 195 16.00 -21.60 -17.23
N LYS A 196 15.12 -22.15 -18.06
CA LYS A 196 15.23 -23.55 -18.56
C LYS A 196 16.50 -23.76 -19.38
N HIS A 197 16.78 -22.88 -20.36
CA HIS A 197 17.97 -23.00 -21.19
C HIS A 197 19.24 -22.74 -20.40
N TYR A 198 19.24 -21.76 -19.49
CA TYR A 198 20.35 -21.46 -18.61
C TYR A 198 20.70 -22.65 -17.71
N LYS A 199 19.72 -23.30 -17.09
CA LYS A 199 19.94 -24.49 -16.26
C LYS A 199 20.50 -25.68 -17.07
N ALA A 200 20.04 -25.86 -18.28
CA ALA A 200 20.57 -26.91 -19.17
C ALA A 200 22.04 -26.61 -19.53
N GLU A 201 22.36 -25.38 -19.89
CA GLU A 201 23.74 -24.97 -20.21
C GLU A 201 24.69 -25.15 -19.01
N VAL A 202 24.27 -24.73 -17.80
CA VAL A 202 25.03 -24.92 -16.56
C VAL A 202 25.25 -26.41 -16.29
N ALA A 203 24.23 -27.25 -16.47
CA ALA A 203 24.36 -28.71 -16.30
C ALA A 203 25.40 -29.31 -17.27
N GLU A 204 25.37 -28.93 -18.55
CA GLU A 204 26.36 -29.37 -19.55
C GLU A 204 27.81 -28.96 -19.19
N LEU A 205 27.98 -27.74 -18.65
CA LEU A 205 29.29 -27.27 -18.20
C LEU A 205 29.79 -28.03 -16.96
N MET A 206 28.89 -28.36 -16.04
CA MET A 206 29.22 -29.21 -14.89
C MET A 206 29.60 -30.64 -15.32
N GLU A 207 28.93 -31.22 -16.31
CA GLU A 207 29.31 -32.54 -16.88
C GLU A 207 30.69 -32.50 -17.52
N LYS A 208 31.16 -31.37 -17.98
CA LYS A 208 32.51 -31.12 -18.50
C LYS A 208 33.54 -30.88 -17.39
N GLY A 209 33.16 -31.00 -16.11
CA GLY A 209 34.06 -30.99 -14.95
C GLY A 209 34.16 -29.65 -14.23
N MET A 210 33.32 -28.64 -14.57
CA MET A 210 33.27 -27.38 -13.83
C MET A 210 32.49 -27.51 -12.52
N SER A 211 32.90 -26.78 -11.50
CA SER A 211 32.06 -26.56 -10.33
C SER A 211 30.80 -25.82 -10.71
N LYS A 212 29.79 -25.80 -9.85
CA LYS A 212 28.56 -25.10 -10.11
C LYS A 212 28.79 -23.58 -10.28
N GLU A 213 29.61 -23.00 -9.41
CA GLU A 213 29.96 -21.58 -9.44
C GLU A 213 30.70 -21.18 -10.72
N GLU A 214 31.66 -22.04 -11.16
CA GLU A 214 32.37 -21.85 -12.42
C GLU A 214 31.45 -21.98 -13.61
N ALA A 215 30.55 -22.96 -13.64
CA ALA A 215 29.58 -23.16 -14.70
C ALA A 215 28.57 -21.98 -14.80
N GLU A 216 28.07 -21.50 -13.68
CA GLU A 216 27.19 -20.34 -13.63
C GLU A 216 27.89 -19.06 -14.11
N ALA A 217 29.16 -18.87 -13.79
CA ALA A 217 29.96 -17.73 -14.24
C ALA A 217 30.32 -17.83 -15.72
N ALA A 218 30.58 -19.03 -16.23
CA ALA A 218 30.98 -19.29 -17.60
C ALA A 218 29.81 -19.40 -18.59
N SER A 219 28.55 -19.44 -18.13
CA SER A 219 27.37 -19.61 -18.98
C SER A 219 27.31 -18.53 -20.09
N PRO A 220 27.40 -18.90 -21.36
CA PRO A 220 27.26 -17.99 -22.47
C PRO A 220 25.94 -17.22 -22.44
N LEU A 221 24.82 -17.89 -22.18
CA LEU A 221 23.50 -17.29 -22.15
C LEU A 221 23.40 -16.19 -21.07
N MET A 222 23.97 -16.45 -19.89
CA MET A 222 23.99 -15.44 -18.82
C MET A 222 24.91 -14.27 -19.16
N ASN A 223 26.05 -14.53 -19.81
CA ASN A 223 26.98 -13.48 -20.21
C ASN A 223 26.37 -12.58 -21.30
N GLU A 224 25.69 -13.16 -22.30
CA GLU A 224 24.95 -12.40 -23.29
C GLU A 224 23.85 -11.50 -22.64
N ALA A 225 23.15 -12.00 -21.61
CA ALA A 225 22.17 -11.20 -20.89
C ALA A 225 22.83 -10.01 -20.12
N ARG A 226 24.03 -10.24 -19.55
CA ARG A 226 24.83 -9.16 -18.92
C ARG A 226 25.30 -8.14 -19.97
N GLU A 227 25.78 -8.58 -21.11
CA GLU A 227 26.17 -7.71 -22.21
C GLU A 227 24.98 -6.88 -22.74
N MET A 228 23.81 -7.49 -22.83
CA MET A 228 22.57 -6.79 -23.20
C MET A 228 22.23 -5.67 -22.21
N LEU A 229 22.42 -5.92 -20.89
CA LEU A 229 22.21 -4.88 -19.87
C LEU A 229 23.22 -3.73 -20.05
N VAL A 230 24.50 -4.03 -20.30
CA VAL A 230 25.52 -3.01 -20.55
C VAL A 230 25.17 -2.17 -21.78
N LYS A 231 24.74 -2.82 -22.89
CA LYS A 231 24.26 -2.14 -24.10
C LYS A 231 23.05 -1.27 -23.80
N TRP A 232 22.10 -1.77 -23.02
CA TRP A 232 20.93 -0.99 -22.61
C TRP A 232 21.33 0.28 -21.84
N GLU A 233 22.25 0.16 -20.88
CA GLU A 233 22.77 1.31 -20.10
C GLU A 233 23.58 2.29 -20.98
N ALA A 234 24.30 1.79 -21.97
CA ALA A 234 25.01 2.61 -22.96
C ALA A 234 24.08 3.30 -23.98
N GLY A 235 22.77 3.00 -23.95
CA GLY A 235 21.81 3.62 -24.86
C GLY A 235 21.76 2.98 -26.24
N ASP A 236 22.21 1.73 -26.42
CA ASP A 236 22.16 1.02 -27.70
C ASP A 236 20.73 1.04 -28.27
N PRO A 237 20.55 1.57 -29.52
CA PRO A 237 19.21 1.82 -30.05
C PRO A 237 18.43 0.54 -30.35
N GLU A 238 19.07 -0.56 -30.71
CA GLU A 238 18.39 -1.83 -30.99
C GLU A 238 17.91 -2.49 -29.68
N VAL A 239 18.77 -2.51 -28.67
CA VAL A 239 18.43 -3.04 -27.34
C VAL A 239 17.35 -2.20 -26.68
N ARG A 240 17.42 -0.87 -26.80
CA ARG A 240 16.39 0.04 -26.28
C ARG A 240 15.05 -0.13 -26.99
N ALA A 241 15.04 -0.32 -28.31
CA ALA A 241 13.82 -0.58 -29.07
C ALA A 241 13.15 -1.90 -28.66
N LEU A 242 13.93 -2.97 -28.50
CA LEU A 242 13.45 -4.26 -28.01
C LEU A 242 12.89 -4.15 -26.58
N TRP A 243 13.62 -3.49 -25.71
CA TRP A 243 13.20 -3.22 -24.34
C TRP A 243 11.88 -2.46 -24.28
N GLN A 244 11.75 -1.38 -25.04
CA GLN A 244 10.52 -0.57 -25.08
C GLN A 244 9.34 -1.37 -25.60
N MET A 245 9.53 -2.15 -26.66
CA MET A 245 8.49 -3.01 -27.24
C MET A 245 7.95 -4.01 -26.22
N MET A 246 8.85 -4.76 -25.58
CA MET A 246 8.43 -5.81 -24.64
C MET A 246 7.85 -5.22 -23.35
N ASN A 247 8.39 -4.12 -22.82
CA ASN A 247 7.80 -3.47 -21.66
C ASN A 247 6.41 -2.88 -21.96
N ASN A 248 6.18 -2.34 -23.16
CA ASN A 248 4.85 -1.87 -23.56
C ASN A 248 3.81 -3.01 -23.52
N TRP A 249 4.19 -4.23 -23.92
CA TRP A 249 3.31 -5.39 -23.80
C TRP A 249 2.97 -5.70 -22.34
N VAL A 250 3.97 -5.60 -21.45
CA VAL A 250 3.77 -5.86 -20.01
C VAL A 250 2.91 -4.76 -19.38
N TYR A 251 3.16 -3.49 -19.69
CA TYR A 251 2.36 -2.36 -19.18
C TYR A 251 0.89 -2.52 -19.57
N ALA A 252 0.61 -2.79 -20.85
CA ALA A 252 -0.76 -3.06 -21.30
C ALA A 252 -1.40 -4.24 -20.55
N GLY A 253 -0.61 -5.29 -20.26
CA GLY A 253 -1.05 -6.43 -19.47
C GLY A 253 -1.34 -6.08 -18.00
N PHE A 254 -0.51 -5.26 -17.38
CA PHE A 254 -0.74 -4.78 -16.01
C PHE A 254 -1.97 -3.87 -15.93
N ASP A 255 -2.14 -2.94 -16.85
CA ASP A 255 -3.28 -2.03 -16.91
C ASP A 255 -4.61 -2.78 -17.02
N GLU A 256 -4.65 -3.85 -17.83
CA GLU A 256 -5.82 -4.73 -17.91
C GLU A 256 -6.13 -5.37 -16.54
N THR A 257 -5.09 -5.83 -15.83
CA THR A 257 -5.26 -6.44 -14.51
C THR A 257 -5.73 -5.42 -13.48
N TYR A 258 -5.12 -4.23 -13.42
CA TYR A 258 -5.52 -3.15 -12.51
C TYR A 258 -6.96 -2.73 -12.73
N ARG A 259 -7.36 -2.55 -14.00
CA ARG A 259 -8.75 -2.22 -14.34
C ARG A 259 -9.74 -3.29 -13.88
N LYS A 260 -9.41 -4.58 -14.05
CA LYS A 260 -10.24 -5.68 -13.58
C LYS A 260 -10.36 -5.75 -12.06
N MET A 261 -9.32 -5.35 -11.33
CA MET A 261 -9.33 -5.26 -9.87
C MET A 261 -9.98 -3.99 -9.33
N GLY A 262 -10.28 -3.00 -10.17
CA GLY A 262 -10.73 -1.67 -9.71
C GLY A 262 -9.64 -0.89 -8.96
N VAL A 263 -8.37 -1.13 -9.29
CA VAL A 263 -7.21 -0.49 -8.68
C VAL A 263 -6.60 0.51 -9.67
N GLY A 264 -6.19 1.67 -9.17
CA GLY A 264 -5.56 2.71 -10.00
C GLY A 264 -4.49 3.47 -9.23
N PHE A 265 -3.71 4.26 -9.96
CA PHE A 265 -2.61 5.08 -9.45
C PHE A 265 -2.72 6.51 -9.98
N ASP A 266 -2.39 7.47 -9.15
CA ASP A 266 -2.31 8.88 -9.54
C ASP A 266 -0.96 9.16 -10.22
N LYS A 267 0.10 8.43 -9.82
CA LYS A 267 1.44 8.55 -10.39
C LYS A 267 2.14 7.19 -10.49
N ILE A 268 2.74 6.94 -11.65
CA ILE A 268 3.56 5.75 -11.87
C ILE A 268 5.00 6.21 -12.14
N TYR A 269 5.94 5.66 -11.36
CA TYR A 269 7.36 5.85 -11.54
C TYR A 269 7.94 4.62 -12.23
N TYR A 270 8.83 4.84 -13.18
CA TYR A 270 9.56 3.78 -13.88
C TYR A 270 11.02 3.82 -13.46
N GLU A 271 11.52 2.70 -12.98
CA GLU A 271 12.91 2.58 -12.54
C GLU A 271 13.91 2.98 -13.63
N SER A 272 13.58 2.71 -14.91
CA SER A 272 14.37 3.13 -16.06
C SER A 272 14.59 4.65 -16.15
N ASN A 273 13.74 5.46 -15.51
CA ASN A 273 13.87 6.91 -15.45
C ASN A 273 14.53 7.38 -14.14
N THR A 274 14.17 6.76 -13.02
CA THR A 274 14.55 7.26 -11.67
C THR A 274 15.94 6.79 -11.20
N TYR A 275 16.50 5.73 -11.79
CA TYR A 275 17.77 5.15 -11.32
C TYR A 275 18.98 6.09 -11.45
N LEU A 276 18.99 6.96 -12.47
CA LEU A 276 20.08 7.92 -12.69
C LEU A 276 20.14 8.97 -11.57
N GLU A 277 18.98 9.49 -11.17
CA GLU A 277 18.90 10.47 -10.08
C GLU A 277 19.29 9.88 -8.75
N GLY A 278 18.86 8.64 -8.46
CA GLY A 278 19.32 7.92 -7.29
C GLY A 278 20.86 7.77 -7.26
N LYS A 279 21.46 7.45 -8.40
CA LYS A 279 22.93 7.34 -8.50
C LYS A 279 23.62 8.69 -8.29
N GLU A 280 23.10 9.76 -8.89
CA GLU A 280 23.63 11.12 -8.67
C GLU A 280 23.58 11.52 -7.21
N LYS A 281 22.47 11.22 -6.52
CA LYS A 281 22.33 11.50 -5.08
C LYS A 281 23.24 10.67 -4.21
N VAL A 282 23.48 9.41 -4.55
CA VAL A 282 24.48 8.60 -3.84
C VAL A 282 25.88 9.17 -4.03
N MET A 283 26.23 9.63 -5.22
CA MET A 283 27.54 10.27 -5.47
C MET A 283 27.67 11.61 -4.74
N GLU A 284 26.62 12.43 -4.73
CA GLU A 284 26.55 13.66 -3.94
C GLU A 284 26.73 13.38 -2.43
N GLY A 285 26.05 12.35 -1.92
CA GLY A 285 26.18 11.93 -0.52
C GLY A 285 27.57 11.40 -0.17
N LEU A 286 28.24 10.73 -1.12
CA LEU A 286 29.62 10.30 -0.96
C LEU A 286 30.58 11.50 -0.89
N GLU A 287 30.43 12.50 -1.77
CA GLU A 287 31.23 13.73 -1.77
C GLU A 287 31.03 14.55 -0.48
N LYS A 288 29.80 14.56 0.07
CA LYS A 288 29.46 15.23 1.33
C LYS A 288 29.86 14.45 2.59
N GLY A 289 30.37 13.22 2.44
CA GLY A 289 30.80 12.36 3.55
C GLY A 289 29.65 11.68 4.31
N PHE A 290 28.43 11.66 3.78
CA PHE A 290 27.30 10.89 4.35
C PHE A 290 27.43 9.40 4.08
N PHE A 291 28.11 9.04 2.99
CA PHE A 291 28.35 7.66 2.56
C PHE A 291 29.84 7.39 2.48
N PHE A 292 30.24 6.13 2.45
CA PHE A 292 31.64 5.74 2.35
C PHE A 292 31.84 4.67 1.28
N LYS A 293 33.06 4.66 0.73
CA LYS A 293 33.48 3.70 -0.30
C LYS A 293 34.35 2.62 0.31
N LYS A 294 34.07 1.34 0.00
CA LYS A 294 34.93 0.22 0.38
C LYS A 294 36.04 -0.01 -0.65
N GLU A 295 37.01 -0.88 -0.32
CA GLU A 295 38.15 -1.22 -1.17
C GLU A 295 37.74 -1.85 -2.50
N ASP A 296 36.62 -2.59 -2.53
CA ASP A 296 36.04 -3.17 -3.73
C ASP A 296 35.33 -2.17 -4.64
N GLY A 297 35.33 -0.88 -4.29
CA GLY A 297 34.69 0.20 -5.02
C GLY A 297 33.21 0.42 -4.71
N SER A 298 32.59 -0.44 -3.88
CA SER A 298 31.18 -0.31 -3.49
C SER A 298 30.94 0.86 -2.54
N VAL A 299 29.76 1.49 -2.66
CA VAL A 299 29.36 2.64 -1.83
C VAL A 299 28.30 2.20 -0.81
N TRP A 300 28.49 2.60 0.44
CA TRP A 300 27.69 2.16 1.57
C TRP A 300 27.24 3.34 2.44
N ALA A 301 26.08 3.23 3.07
CA ALA A 301 25.64 4.06 4.19
C ALA A 301 25.89 3.33 5.52
N ASP A 302 26.42 4.04 6.51
CA ASP A 302 26.50 3.58 7.89
C ASP A 302 25.29 4.10 8.66
N LEU A 303 24.40 3.21 9.08
CA LEU A 303 23.19 3.51 9.85
C LEU A 303 23.25 2.88 11.25
N THR A 304 24.45 2.52 11.71
CA THR A 304 24.64 1.87 13.02
C THR A 304 24.26 2.76 14.20
N ALA A 305 24.40 4.09 14.05
CA ALA A 305 23.96 5.06 15.04
C ALA A 305 22.43 5.06 15.27
N GLU A 306 21.66 4.69 14.24
CA GLU A 306 20.19 4.53 14.30
C GLU A 306 19.76 3.11 14.67
N GLY A 307 20.69 2.23 15.01
CA GLY A 307 20.41 0.82 15.34
C GLY A 307 20.11 -0.06 14.14
N LEU A 308 20.50 0.38 12.94
CA LEU A 308 20.36 -0.38 11.68
C LEU A 308 21.74 -0.86 11.20
N ASP A 309 21.75 -1.78 10.23
CA ASP A 309 22.99 -2.27 9.61
C ASP A 309 23.50 -1.30 8.52
N HIS A 310 24.76 -1.52 8.10
CA HIS A 310 25.29 -0.89 6.88
C HIS A 310 24.43 -1.27 5.68
N LYS A 311 24.11 -0.30 4.82
CA LYS A 311 23.32 -0.51 3.60
C LYS A 311 24.16 -0.23 2.37
N LEU A 312 24.19 -1.21 1.44
CA LEU A 312 24.81 -1.06 0.12
C LEU A 312 23.97 -0.11 -0.73
N LEU A 313 24.63 0.88 -1.33
CA LEU A 313 24.03 1.86 -2.22
C LEU A 313 24.46 1.69 -3.67
N LEU A 314 25.75 1.41 -3.94
CA LEU A 314 26.26 1.06 -5.26
C LEU A 314 27.20 -0.13 -5.15
N ARG A 315 27.14 -1.04 -6.12
CA ARG A 315 28.10 -2.15 -6.22
C ARG A 315 29.47 -1.64 -6.67
N GLY A 316 30.52 -2.47 -6.53
CA GLY A 316 31.87 -2.13 -6.93
C GLY A 316 32.03 -1.78 -8.41
N ASP A 317 31.18 -2.30 -9.27
CA ASP A 317 31.09 -1.99 -10.69
C ASP A 317 30.30 -0.68 -10.98
N GLY A 318 29.83 0.02 -9.95
CA GLY A 318 29.06 1.25 -10.04
C GLY A 318 27.57 1.03 -10.40
N THR A 319 27.08 -0.22 -10.44
CA THR A 319 25.65 -0.48 -10.65
C THR A 319 24.81 -0.21 -9.42
N SER A 320 23.59 0.27 -9.66
CA SER A 320 22.59 0.57 -8.62
C SER A 320 22.04 -0.69 -7.97
N VAL A 321 21.59 -0.55 -6.73
CA VAL A 321 20.78 -1.54 -6.00
C VAL A 321 19.42 -0.94 -5.67
N TYR A 322 18.49 -1.72 -5.08
CA TYR A 322 17.15 -1.25 -4.73
C TYR A 322 17.17 0.06 -3.90
N MET A 323 18.05 0.15 -2.91
CA MET A 323 18.17 1.38 -2.07
C MET A 323 18.52 2.62 -2.89
N THR A 324 19.35 2.50 -3.94
CA THR A 324 19.68 3.62 -4.83
C THR A 324 18.46 4.10 -5.58
N GLN A 325 17.63 3.17 -5.99
CA GLN A 325 16.39 3.43 -6.73
C GLN A 325 15.36 4.11 -5.85
N ASP A 326 15.20 3.60 -4.62
CA ASP A 326 14.31 4.20 -3.61
C ASP A 326 14.70 5.66 -3.30
N ILE A 327 15.99 5.96 -3.19
CA ILE A 327 16.48 7.33 -3.04
C ILE A 327 16.05 8.20 -4.22
N GLY A 328 16.21 7.73 -5.46
CA GLY A 328 15.77 8.44 -6.66
C GLY A 328 14.25 8.66 -6.69
N CYS A 329 13.48 7.64 -6.34
CA CYS A 329 12.02 7.74 -6.28
C CYS A 329 11.53 8.71 -5.19
N LEU A 330 12.11 8.65 -3.99
CA LEU A 330 11.73 9.52 -2.87
C LEU A 330 11.99 11.00 -3.14
N LEU A 331 12.99 11.35 -3.95
CA LEU A 331 13.24 12.72 -4.38
C LEU A 331 12.11 13.25 -5.26
N TYR A 332 11.63 12.45 -6.20
CA TYR A 332 10.46 12.80 -7.04
C TYR A 332 9.19 12.99 -6.22
N THR A 333 9.09 12.33 -5.08
CA THR A 333 7.92 12.42 -4.20
C THR A 333 7.96 13.64 -3.30
N SER A 334 9.15 14.10 -2.91
CA SER A 334 9.32 15.33 -2.10
C SER A 334 9.11 16.62 -2.89
N ASP A 335 9.41 16.61 -4.20
CA ASP A 335 9.20 17.77 -5.09
C ASP A 335 7.76 17.88 -5.65
N ALA A 336 6.91 16.89 -5.39
CA ALA A 336 5.51 16.87 -5.83
C ALA A 336 4.52 17.32 -4.73
N ALA A 337 5.02 17.74 -3.57
CA ALA A 337 4.22 18.21 -2.43
C ALA A 337 4.16 19.75 -2.35
#